data_5dd3e5404ef85e0b6b878a650c59d43b
#
_entry.id   5dd3e5404ef85e0b6b878a650c59d43b
#
_cell.length_a   1.000
_cell.length_b   1.000
_cell.length_c   1.000
_cell.angle_alpha   90.00
_cell.angle_beta   90.00
_cell.angle_gamma   90.00
#
_symmetry.space_group_name_H-M   'P 1'
#
loop_
_entity.id
_entity.type
_entity.pdbx_description
1 polymer ?
#
loop_
_entity_poly.entity_id
_entity_poly.type
_entity_poly.pdbx_seq_one_letter_code
_entity_poly.pdbx_strand_id
1 'polypeptide(L)'
;MTALHNGSASGIGPERIELGLPTIGGLHGVPTTEAKQTAKDFTSDQEVRWCPGCGDYAVLAAVRSFLPTLKIRRENTVFVSGIGCSSRFPYYLDTYGMHSIHGRAPAIATGLAVSRPDLSVWVVTGDGDALSIGGNHLIHALRRNVNIKILLFNNRIYGLTKGQYSPTSEEGKVTKSTPMGSVDHPFNPISVALGAEATFVGRALDSDRKSLTAVLQAAAEHRGTALVEIFQDCPIFNDGSFDVLRKGDEAASRVIPLTHGEPIRFGPAGDDGLGTYAVVQEGFKLRVAKADEVDATQIVVHDAADHELAFALSRLSDQDLTHTVTGIFRNVDRTTYDDAARAQLQEARVRAQSKGGANLQALLNGRDTWTVVG
;
A
#
# COMPACT_ATOMS: atom_id res chain seq x y z
N MET A 1 -54.40 -35.67 1.53
CA MET A 1 -53.06 -36.02 2.01
C MET A 1 -52.13 -36.00 0.83
N THR A 2 -51.45 -34.91 0.63
CA THR A 2 -50.47 -34.77 -0.46
C THR A 2 -49.27 -34.08 0.14
N ALA A 3 -48.17 -34.82 0.23
CA ALA A 3 -46.93 -34.37 0.80
C ALA A 3 -46.25 -33.34 -0.12
N LEU A 4 -45.94 -32.18 0.43
CA LEU A 4 -45.12 -31.13 -0.22
C LEU A 4 -43.65 -31.56 -0.09
N HIS A 5 -43.03 -31.84 -1.22
CA HIS A 5 -41.58 -31.99 -1.32
C HIS A 5 -40.91 -30.63 -1.11
N ASN A 6 -40.16 -30.50 -0.03
CA ASN A 6 -39.17 -29.42 0.15
C ASN A 6 -37.99 -29.66 -0.79
N GLY A 7 -37.96 -28.99 -1.91
CA GLY A 7 -36.78 -28.83 -2.74
C GLY A 7 -35.82 -27.85 -2.10
N SER A 8 -34.73 -28.33 -1.55
CA SER A 8 -33.60 -27.49 -1.14
C SER A 8 -33.04 -26.79 -2.39
N ALA A 9 -33.21 -25.47 -2.44
CA ALA A 9 -32.48 -24.62 -3.39
C ALA A 9 -31.00 -24.71 -3.05
N SER A 10 -30.25 -25.53 -3.80
CA SER A 10 -28.80 -25.48 -3.82
C SER A 10 -28.38 -24.10 -4.37
N GLY A 11 -27.97 -23.23 -3.47
CA GLY A 11 -27.36 -21.96 -3.85
C GLY A 11 -26.11 -22.21 -4.68
N ILE A 12 -26.20 -21.92 -5.97
CA ILE A 12 -25.03 -21.76 -6.84
C ILE A 12 -24.42 -20.39 -6.46
N GLY A 13 -23.67 -20.38 -5.36
CA GLY A 13 -22.63 -19.37 -5.18
C GLY A 13 -21.64 -19.55 -6.33
N PRO A 14 -20.97 -18.50 -6.82
CA PRO A 14 -19.94 -18.67 -7.83
C PRO A 14 -18.93 -19.66 -7.25
N GLU A 15 -18.80 -20.84 -7.91
CA GLU A 15 -17.73 -21.78 -7.62
C GLU A 15 -16.44 -20.97 -7.61
N ARG A 16 -15.81 -20.86 -6.45
CA ARG A 16 -14.43 -20.39 -6.39
C ARG A 16 -13.66 -21.37 -7.24
N ILE A 17 -13.19 -20.90 -8.39
CA ILE A 17 -12.21 -21.63 -9.16
C ILE A 17 -10.99 -21.67 -8.24
N GLU A 18 -10.84 -22.76 -7.50
CA GLU A 18 -9.60 -23.10 -6.82
C GLU A 18 -8.60 -23.41 -7.92
N LEU A 19 -7.86 -22.41 -8.34
CA LEU A 19 -6.85 -22.53 -9.39
C LEU A 19 -5.65 -23.37 -8.95
N GLY A 20 -5.75 -24.07 -7.83
CA GLY A 20 -4.71 -24.98 -7.33
C GLY A 20 -3.31 -24.36 -7.24
N LEU A 21 -3.23 -23.03 -7.29
CA LEU A 21 -1.98 -22.31 -7.14
C LEU A 21 -1.66 -22.27 -5.65
N PRO A 22 -0.47 -22.76 -5.23
CA PRO A 22 -0.04 -22.63 -3.85
C PRO A 22 -0.06 -21.15 -3.46
N THR A 23 -0.22 -20.86 -2.18
CA THR A 23 -0.08 -19.50 -1.60
C THR A 23 1.32 -19.01 -1.91
N ILE A 24 1.45 -18.21 -2.96
CA ILE A 24 2.72 -17.85 -3.54
C ILE A 24 2.97 -16.40 -3.16
N GLY A 25 4.09 -16.12 -2.49
CA GLY A 25 4.47 -14.77 -2.07
C GLY A 25 4.51 -13.77 -3.23
N GLY A 26 4.47 -12.48 -2.90
CA GLY A 26 4.41 -11.37 -3.87
C GLY A 26 5.55 -11.34 -4.90
N LEU A 27 6.65 -12.02 -4.62
CA LEU A 27 7.83 -12.13 -5.50
C LEU A 27 7.87 -13.41 -6.32
N HIS A 28 6.85 -14.26 -6.23
CA HIS A 28 6.81 -15.49 -7.04
C HIS A 28 6.83 -15.19 -8.54
N GLY A 29 7.69 -15.92 -9.26
CA GLY A 29 7.88 -15.73 -10.70
C GLY A 29 8.82 -14.58 -11.07
N VAL A 30 9.24 -13.77 -10.10
CA VAL A 30 10.29 -12.75 -10.32
C VAL A 30 11.67 -13.43 -10.29
N PRO A 31 12.52 -13.28 -11.34
CA PRO A 31 13.83 -13.89 -11.39
C PRO A 31 14.72 -13.49 -10.21
N THR A 32 15.31 -14.49 -9.56
CA THR A 32 16.23 -14.31 -8.43
C THR A 32 17.70 -14.24 -8.89
N THR A 33 18.57 -13.84 -7.99
CA THR A 33 20.03 -13.83 -8.19
C THR A 33 20.75 -14.42 -6.99
N GLU A 34 21.79 -15.22 -7.26
CA GLU A 34 22.71 -15.70 -6.25
C GLU A 34 23.88 -14.72 -6.02
N ALA A 35 24.03 -13.71 -6.87
CA ALA A 35 25.05 -12.68 -6.70
C ALA A 35 24.75 -11.87 -5.44
N LYS A 36 25.81 -11.62 -4.65
CA LYS A 36 25.70 -10.74 -3.47
C LYS A 36 25.41 -9.32 -3.92
N GLN A 37 24.25 -8.82 -3.54
CA GLN A 37 23.85 -7.44 -3.78
C GLN A 37 24.06 -6.59 -2.52
N THR A 38 24.26 -5.30 -2.73
CA THR A 38 24.43 -4.28 -1.69
C THR A 38 23.58 -3.05 -2.01
N ALA A 39 23.39 -2.14 -1.06
CA ALA A 39 22.71 -0.88 -1.30
C ALA A 39 23.35 -0.05 -2.45
N LYS A 40 24.67 -0.22 -2.67
CA LYS A 40 25.38 0.48 -3.75
C LYS A 40 24.92 0.01 -5.14
N ASP A 41 24.57 -1.25 -5.29
CA ASP A 41 24.10 -1.82 -6.57
C ASP A 41 22.72 -1.26 -6.98
N PHE A 42 21.99 -0.67 -6.03
CA PHE A 42 20.70 -0.02 -6.25
C PHE A 42 20.82 1.52 -6.22
N THR A 43 22.03 2.06 -6.25
CA THR A 43 22.28 3.50 -6.23
C THR A 43 22.64 3.99 -7.62
N SER A 44 21.79 4.85 -8.21
CA SER A 44 22.08 5.46 -9.51
C SER A 44 23.26 6.46 -9.44
N ASP A 45 23.76 6.87 -10.59
CA ASP A 45 24.78 7.90 -10.74
C ASP A 45 24.22 9.34 -10.60
N GLN A 46 22.89 9.47 -10.41
CA GLN A 46 22.23 10.77 -10.34
C GLN A 46 22.39 11.43 -8.96
N GLU A 47 22.72 12.70 -8.96
CA GLU A 47 22.72 13.52 -7.75
C GLU A 47 21.30 13.66 -7.18
N VAL A 48 21.12 13.36 -5.90
CA VAL A 48 19.83 13.54 -5.22
C VAL A 48 19.56 15.03 -4.99
N ARG A 49 18.44 15.53 -5.50
CA ARG A 49 18.10 16.96 -5.52
C ARG A 49 16.88 17.30 -4.67
N TRP A 50 16.66 16.58 -3.59
CA TRP A 50 15.73 16.98 -2.56
C TRP A 50 16.32 18.07 -1.67
N CYS A 51 15.47 18.75 -0.92
CA CYS A 51 15.91 19.77 0.04
C CYS A 51 16.77 19.13 1.15
N PRO A 52 17.79 19.83 1.67
CA PRO A 52 18.54 19.35 2.82
C PRO A 52 17.60 19.08 4.02
N GLY A 53 17.74 17.92 4.65
CA GLY A 53 16.89 17.50 5.76
C GLY A 53 15.55 16.86 5.39
N CYS A 54 15.22 16.77 4.10
CA CYS A 54 13.99 16.10 3.64
C CYS A 54 13.96 14.63 4.05
N GLY A 55 12.82 14.17 4.59
CA GLY A 55 12.63 12.77 4.98
C GLY A 55 12.73 11.77 3.84
N ASP A 56 12.54 12.20 2.58
CA ASP A 56 12.73 11.36 1.39
C ASP A 56 14.12 10.70 1.34
N TYR A 57 15.18 11.38 1.88
CA TYR A 57 16.52 10.77 1.99
C TYR A 57 16.55 9.54 2.88
N ALA A 58 15.85 9.58 4.01
CA ALA A 58 15.79 8.47 4.95
C ALA A 58 15.07 7.26 4.31
N VAL A 59 13.95 7.52 3.64
CA VAL A 59 13.19 6.49 2.93
C VAL A 59 13.99 5.89 1.78
N LEU A 60 14.70 6.73 0.98
CA LEU A 60 15.56 6.24 -0.09
C LEU A 60 16.68 5.35 0.45
N ALA A 61 17.31 5.75 1.55
CA ALA A 61 18.36 4.96 2.19
C ALA A 61 17.81 3.62 2.72
N ALA A 62 16.60 3.62 3.30
CA ALA A 62 15.93 2.40 3.75
C ALA A 62 15.65 1.46 2.57
N VAL A 63 15.06 1.96 1.48
CA VAL A 63 14.74 1.17 0.28
C VAL A 63 16.01 0.60 -0.37
N ARG A 64 17.06 1.39 -0.56
CA ARG A 64 18.35 0.92 -1.10
C ARG A 64 18.96 -0.21 -0.26
N SER A 65 18.82 -0.15 1.06
CA SER A 65 19.33 -1.18 1.97
C SER A 65 18.44 -2.42 2.03
N PHE A 66 17.16 -2.26 1.77
CA PHE A 66 16.17 -3.32 1.80
C PHE A 66 16.16 -4.15 0.50
N LEU A 67 16.25 -3.52 -0.69
CA LEU A 67 16.16 -4.21 -1.98
C LEU A 67 17.12 -5.42 -2.12
N PRO A 68 18.39 -5.35 -1.67
CA PRO A 68 19.29 -6.50 -1.69
C PRO A 68 18.77 -7.73 -0.94
N THR A 69 17.96 -7.54 0.12
CA THR A 69 17.43 -8.64 0.94
C THR A 69 16.43 -9.50 0.18
N LEU A 70 15.80 -8.94 -0.86
CA LEU A 70 14.83 -9.64 -1.71
C LEU A 70 15.47 -10.67 -2.63
N LYS A 71 16.78 -10.59 -2.87
CA LYS A 71 17.53 -11.47 -3.76
C LYS A 71 16.95 -11.62 -5.17
N ILE A 72 16.24 -10.61 -5.64
CA ILE A 72 15.73 -10.54 -7.02
C ILE A 72 16.72 -9.80 -7.91
N ARG A 73 16.68 -10.08 -9.20
CA ARG A 73 17.53 -9.37 -10.16
C ARG A 73 17.12 -7.89 -10.20
N ARG A 74 18.09 -6.99 -10.22
CA ARG A 74 17.88 -5.54 -10.26
C ARG A 74 17.01 -5.12 -11.44
N GLU A 75 17.27 -5.69 -12.62
CA GLU A 75 16.52 -5.46 -13.84
C GLU A 75 15.05 -5.96 -13.82
N ASN A 76 14.68 -6.77 -12.82
CA ASN A 76 13.30 -7.20 -12.62
C ASN A 76 12.59 -6.39 -11.53
N THR A 77 13.22 -5.34 -11.00
CA THR A 77 12.62 -4.37 -10.09
C THR A 77 12.29 -3.09 -10.87
N VAL A 78 11.06 -2.63 -10.77
CA VAL A 78 10.59 -1.44 -11.50
C VAL A 78 9.88 -0.48 -10.55
N PHE A 79 10.31 0.79 -10.55
CA PHE A 79 9.66 1.86 -9.81
C PHE A 79 8.88 2.76 -10.77
N VAL A 80 7.58 2.88 -10.58
CA VAL A 80 6.69 3.78 -11.33
C VAL A 80 6.27 4.91 -10.41
N SER A 81 6.52 6.15 -10.79
CA SER A 81 6.15 7.30 -9.98
C SER A 81 5.17 8.25 -10.66
N GLY A 82 4.38 8.95 -9.85
CA GLY A 82 3.56 10.08 -10.28
C GLY A 82 4.33 11.39 -10.33
N ILE A 83 3.78 12.47 -9.76
CA ILE A 83 4.38 13.79 -9.72
C ILE A 83 4.46 14.28 -8.27
N GLY A 84 5.55 14.95 -7.94
CA GLY A 84 5.86 15.50 -6.61
C GLY A 84 7.30 15.24 -6.22
N CYS A 85 7.69 15.65 -5.00
CA CYS A 85 9.06 15.49 -4.52
C CYS A 85 9.45 14.00 -4.45
N SER A 86 8.62 13.17 -3.80
CA SER A 86 8.83 11.73 -3.71
C SER A 86 8.89 11.04 -5.07
N SER A 87 8.17 11.57 -6.06
CA SER A 87 8.10 10.99 -7.41
C SER A 87 9.41 11.05 -8.20
N ARG A 88 10.43 11.76 -7.67
CA ARG A 88 11.80 11.72 -8.22
C ARG A 88 12.56 10.43 -7.86
N PHE A 89 11.97 9.58 -7.03
CA PHE A 89 12.57 8.34 -6.53
C PHE A 89 13.17 7.44 -7.62
N PRO A 90 12.51 7.22 -8.79
CA PRO A 90 13.08 6.39 -9.86
C PRO A 90 14.41 6.90 -10.42
N TYR A 91 14.69 8.21 -10.36
CA TYR A 91 15.98 8.76 -10.82
C TYR A 91 17.15 8.36 -9.91
N TYR A 92 16.85 8.07 -8.65
CA TYR A 92 17.87 7.84 -7.63
C TYR A 92 18.11 6.36 -7.34
N LEU A 93 17.38 5.47 -7.99
CA LEU A 93 17.56 4.03 -7.93
C LEU A 93 18.15 3.49 -9.24
N ASP A 94 19.12 2.60 -9.13
CA ASP A 94 19.65 1.84 -10.28
C ASP A 94 18.81 0.57 -10.52
N THR A 95 17.54 0.80 -10.88
CA THR A 95 16.55 -0.18 -11.31
C THR A 95 15.89 0.34 -12.58
N TYR A 96 15.01 -0.44 -13.21
CA TYR A 96 14.11 0.18 -14.18
C TYR A 96 13.13 1.12 -13.47
N GLY A 97 12.82 2.21 -14.13
CA GLY A 97 11.93 3.25 -13.58
C GLY A 97 11.12 3.96 -14.63
N MET A 98 9.99 4.47 -14.22
CA MET A 98 9.11 5.28 -15.05
C MET A 98 8.59 6.46 -14.22
N HIS A 99 8.96 7.68 -14.62
CA HIS A 99 8.35 8.91 -14.09
C HIS A 99 7.16 9.26 -14.97
N SER A 100 5.95 9.24 -14.42
CA SER A 100 4.72 9.31 -15.20
C SER A 100 3.97 10.63 -15.03
N ILE A 101 2.67 10.65 -15.25
CA ILE A 101 1.79 11.81 -15.14
C ILE A 101 1.13 11.85 -13.77
N HIS A 102 0.80 13.04 -13.29
CA HIS A 102 0.19 13.30 -11.98
C HIS A 102 -0.99 12.38 -11.71
N GLY A 103 -0.90 11.61 -10.62
CA GLY A 103 -1.90 10.67 -10.15
C GLY A 103 -2.09 9.41 -11.01
N ARG A 104 -1.22 9.15 -12.01
CA ARG A 104 -1.42 8.02 -12.95
C ARG A 104 -0.52 6.82 -12.69
N ALA A 105 0.42 6.92 -11.74
CA ALA A 105 1.34 5.84 -11.44
C ALA A 105 0.65 4.50 -11.11
N PRO A 106 -0.42 4.43 -10.28
CA PRO A 106 -1.10 3.16 -10.02
C PRO A 106 -1.75 2.53 -11.27
N ALA A 107 -2.26 3.36 -12.21
CA ALA A 107 -2.86 2.86 -13.45
C ALA A 107 -1.79 2.28 -14.39
N ILE A 108 -0.66 2.97 -14.55
CA ILE A 108 0.47 2.52 -15.39
C ILE A 108 1.09 1.26 -14.79
N ALA A 109 1.34 1.24 -13.47
CA ALA A 109 1.84 0.08 -12.76
C ALA A 109 0.92 -1.14 -12.88
N THR A 110 -0.41 -0.92 -12.85
CA THR A 110 -1.40 -1.97 -13.11
C THR A 110 -1.20 -2.61 -14.49
N GLY A 111 -1.05 -1.79 -15.53
CA GLY A 111 -0.79 -2.28 -16.89
C GLY A 111 0.51 -3.08 -16.99
N LEU A 112 1.55 -2.60 -16.32
CA LEU A 112 2.85 -3.28 -16.27
C LEU A 112 2.75 -4.64 -15.55
N ALA A 113 2.15 -4.70 -14.36
CA ALA A 113 2.00 -5.94 -13.60
C ALA A 113 1.15 -7.00 -14.32
N VAL A 114 0.08 -6.56 -15.00
CA VAL A 114 -0.76 -7.48 -15.80
C VAL A 114 0.01 -8.08 -16.98
N SER A 115 0.84 -7.27 -17.65
CA SER A 115 1.57 -7.70 -18.86
C SER A 115 2.89 -8.43 -18.55
N ARG A 116 3.53 -8.17 -17.40
CA ARG A 116 4.87 -8.68 -17.03
C ARG A 116 4.87 -9.30 -15.63
N PRO A 117 4.50 -10.59 -15.50
CA PRO A 117 4.46 -11.30 -14.22
C PRO A 117 5.85 -11.54 -13.59
N ASP A 118 6.89 -11.36 -14.36
CA ASP A 118 8.29 -11.52 -13.97
C ASP A 118 8.90 -10.24 -13.34
N LEU A 119 8.09 -9.21 -13.09
CA LEU A 119 8.55 -7.95 -12.52
C LEU A 119 8.01 -7.75 -11.10
N SER A 120 8.88 -7.25 -10.22
CA SER A 120 8.50 -6.64 -8.94
C SER A 120 8.20 -5.16 -9.17
N VAL A 121 6.92 -4.80 -9.15
CA VAL A 121 6.44 -3.45 -9.53
C VAL A 121 6.11 -2.64 -8.29
N TRP A 122 6.79 -1.50 -8.15
CA TRP A 122 6.65 -0.55 -7.05
C TRP A 122 6.12 0.78 -7.57
N VAL A 123 5.20 1.37 -6.84
CA VAL A 123 4.66 2.72 -7.10
C VAL A 123 5.18 3.67 -6.03
N VAL A 124 5.68 4.83 -6.43
CA VAL A 124 6.01 5.93 -5.52
C VAL A 124 5.11 7.11 -5.83
N THR A 125 4.40 7.58 -4.82
CA THR A 125 3.43 8.66 -4.95
C THR A 125 3.39 9.50 -3.66
N GLY A 126 3.14 10.79 -3.78
CA GLY A 126 2.86 11.65 -2.62
C GLY A 126 1.38 11.60 -2.26
N ASP A 127 1.05 12.09 -1.05
CA ASP A 127 -0.33 12.22 -0.58
C ASP A 127 -1.20 13.06 -1.53
N GLY A 128 -0.71 14.18 -1.99
CA GLY A 128 -1.39 15.02 -2.97
C GLY A 128 -1.54 14.36 -4.34
N ASP A 129 -0.54 13.61 -4.78
CA ASP A 129 -0.56 12.88 -6.06
C ASP A 129 -1.57 11.72 -6.03
N ALA A 130 -1.56 10.95 -4.95
CA ALA A 130 -2.38 9.75 -4.81
C ALA A 130 -3.85 10.04 -4.47
N LEU A 131 -4.12 11.01 -3.59
CA LEU A 131 -5.45 11.22 -2.98
C LEU A 131 -6.25 12.35 -3.61
N SER A 132 -5.59 13.23 -4.40
CA SER A 132 -6.29 14.24 -5.20
C SER A 132 -6.60 13.67 -6.58
N ILE A 133 -5.90 14.10 -7.63
CA ILE A 133 -6.15 13.65 -9.02
C ILE A 133 -5.96 12.14 -9.21
N GLY A 134 -5.18 11.48 -8.37
CA GLY A 134 -4.91 10.05 -8.40
C GLY A 134 -5.94 9.17 -7.68
N GLY A 135 -6.86 9.75 -6.89
CA GLY A 135 -7.74 9.01 -5.97
C GLY A 135 -8.50 7.86 -6.63
N ASN A 136 -9.06 8.09 -7.80
CA ASN A 136 -9.78 7.06 -8.56
C ASN A 136 -8.86 5.88 -8.96
N HIS A 137 -7.62 6.16 -9.40
CA HIS A 137 -6.67 5.11 -9.81
C HIS A 137 -6.14 4.33 -8.62
N LEU A 138 -5.91 5.01 -7.49
CA LEU A 138 -5.53 4.37 -6.23
C LEU A 138 -6.61 3.39 -5.77
N ILE A 139 -7.86 3.84 -5.64
CA ILE A 139 -9.00 3.01 -5.23
C ILE A 139 -9.16 1.79 -6.14
N HIS A 140 -9.07 1.99 -7.46
CA HIS A 140 -9.22 0.88 -8.41
C HIS A 140 -8.06 -0.11 -8.39
N ALA A 141 -6.81 0.32 -8.13
CA ALA A 141 -5.69 -0.59 -7.95
C ALA A 141 -5.88 -1.46 -6.68
N LEU A 142 -6.26 -0.83 -5.56
CA LEU A 142 -6.52 -1.50 -4.28
C LEU A 142 -7.64 -2.54 -4.39
N ARG A 143 -8.84 -2.14 -4.87
CA ARG A 143 -9.99 -3.07 -4.99
C ARG A 143 -9.74 -4.24 -5.93
N ARG A 144 -8.95 -4.04 -7.00
CA ARG A 144 -8.56 -5.11 -7.92
C ARG A 144 -7.50 -6.03 -7.36
N ASN A 145 -6.81 -5.62 -6.33
CA ASN A 145 -5.72 -6.38 -5.74
C ASN A 145 -4.64 -6.79 -6.76
N VAL A 146 -4.21 -5.83 -7.58
CA VAL A 146 -3.11 -6.05 -8.54
C VAL A 146 -1.80 -6.25 -7.78
N ASN A 147 -0.92 -7.14 -8.22
CA ASN A 147 0.34 -7.40 -7.52
C ASN A 147 1.35 -6.24 -7.71
N ILE A 148 1.09 -5.13 -7.03
CA ILE A 148 1.95 -3.93 -6.98
C ILE A 148 2.13 -3.45 -5.53
N LYS A 149 3.23 -2.74 -5.27
CA LYS A 149 3.55 -2.16 -3.95
C LYS A 149 3.50 -0.65 -4.05
N ILE A 150 2.62 -0.01 -3.29
CA ILE A 150 2.41 1.44 -3.33
C ILE A 150 3.01 2.07 -2.09
N LEU A 151 4.06 2.87 -2.27
CA LEU A 151 4.66 3.70 -1.25
C LEU A 151 4.05 5.09 -1.34
N LEU A 152 3.20 5.44 -0.38
CA LEU A 152 2.54 6.72 -0.27
C LEU A 152 3.30 7.60 0.73
N PHE A 153 4.04 8.57 0.22
CA PHE A 153 4.79 9.54 1.01
C PHE A 153 3.83 10.65 1.47
N ASN A 154 3.56 10.68 2.76
CA ASN A 154 2.64 11.64 3.34
C ASN A 154 3.39 12.69 4.16
N ASN A 155 3.51 13.89 3.63
CA ASN A 155 4.10 15.05 4.31
C ASN A 155 3.09 16.17 4.59
N ARG A 156 1.81 15.91 4.35
CA ARG A 156 0.69 16.85 4.58
C ARG A 156 0.85 18.19 3.88
N ILE A 157 1.56 18.23 2.72
CA ILE A 157 1.77 19.47 1.96
C ILE A 157 2.12 19.16 0.49
N TYR A 158 1.72 20.00 -0.44
CA TYR A 158 2.29 20.02 -1.79
C TYR A 158 3.65 20.74 -1.76
N GLY A 159 4.75 20.01 -1.56
CA GLY A 159 6.08 20.58 -1.46
C GLY A 159 6.63 21.08 -2.81
N LEU A 160 6.48 20.29 -3.89
CA LEU A 160 7.05 20.63 -5.21
C LEU A 160 6.50 21.95 -5.76
N THR A 161 5.24 22.25 -5.55
CA THR A 161 4.54 23.46 -6.00
C THR A 161 4.63 24.61 -5.00
N LYS A 162 5.49 24.45 -3.97
CA LYS A 162 5.88 25.46 -2.98
C LYS A 162 4.85 25.75 -1.88
N GLY A 163 4.16 24.72 -1.38
CA GLY A 163 3.51 24.75 -0.08
C GLY A 163 2.02 25.04 -0.08
N GLN A 164 1.27 24.49 -1.02
CA GLN A 164 -0.19 24.43 -0.92
C GLN A 164 -0.59 23.29 0.03
N TYR A 165 -1.73 23.44 0.73
CA TYR A 165 -2.26 22.34 1.52
C TYR A 165 -2.61 21.13 0.62
N SER A 166 -2.39 19.94 1.13
CA SER A 166 -2.67 18.67 0.45
C SER A 166 -3.96 18.03 0.98
N PRO A 167 -4.47 16.96 0.39
CA PRO A 167 -5.65 16.26 0.89
C PRO A 167 -5.52 15.71 2.32
N THR A 168 -4.31 15.59 2.85
CA THR A 168 -4.04 15.10 4.21
C THR A 168 -3.59 16.21 5.17
N SER A 169 -3.52 17.45 4.71
CA SER A 169 -3.26 18.61 5.58
C SER A 169 -4.36 18.75 6.61
N GLU A 170 -4.00 19.14 7.82
CA GLU A 170 -4.93 19.41 8.90
C GLU A 170 -5.91 20.55 8.54
N GLU A 171 -7.12 20.46 9.05
CA GLU A 171 -8.12 21.52 8.92
C GLU A 171 -7.59 22.83 9.54
N GLY A 172 -7.81 23.94 8.89
CA GLY A 172 -7.27 25.23 9.31
C GLY A 172 -5.83 25.50 8.89
N LYS A 173 -5.16 24.62 8.12
CA LYS A 173 -3.80 24.81 7.65
C LYS A 173 -3.64 26.10 6.87
N VAL A 174 -2.88 27.03 7.43
CA VAL A 174 -2.53 28.29 6.79
C VAL A 174 -1.36 28.10 5.83
N THR A 175 -1.55 28.52 4.58
CA THR A 175 -0.51 28.53 3.55
C THR A 175 -0.56 29.84 2.77
N LYS A 176 0.43 30.07 1.90
CA LYS A 176 0.42 31.27 1.05
C LYS A 176 -0.81 31.37 0.14
N SER A 177 -1.35 30.24 -0.30
CA SER A 177 -2.54 30.16 -1.15
C SER A 177 -3.84 30.08 -0.36
N THR A 178 -3.79 29.79 0.93
CA THR A 178 -4.94 29.69 1.85
C THR A 178 -4.65 30.47 3.13
N PRO A 179 -4.61 31.82 3.06
CA PRO A 179 -4.21 32.66 4.20
C PRO A 179 -5.22 32.65 5.36
N MET A 180 -6.44 32.20 5.11
CA MET A 180 -7.50 32.04 6.13
C MET A 180 -7.58 30.60 6.69
N GLY A 181 -6.67 29.72 6.28
CA GLY A 181 -6.68 28.30 6.62
C GLY A 181 -7.47 27.43 5.63
N SER A 182 -7.12 26.15 5.57
CA SER A 182 -7.86 25.15 4.78
C SER A 182 -9.21 24.85 5.44
N VAL A 183 -10.23 24.59 4.63
CA VAL A 183 -11.58 24.22 5.10
C VAL A 183 -11.93 22.77 4.82
N ASP A 184 -11.03 22.05 4.14
CA ASP A 184 -11.22 20.65 3.79
C ASP A 184 -10.94 19.76 4.99
N HIS A 185 -11.80 18.75 5.20
CA HIS A 185 -11.52 17.70 6.16
C HIS A 185 -10.45 16.74 5.60
N PRO A 186 -9.35 16.46 6.33
CA PRO A 186 -8.24 15.66 5.80
C PRO A 186 -8.65 14.19 5.57
N PHE A 187 -8.17 13.63 4.47
CA PHE A 187 -8.22 12.19 4.25
C PHE A 187 -7.34 11.44 5.26
N ASN A 188 -7.86 10.31 5.72
CA ASN A 188 -7.04 9.28 6.36
C ASN A 188 -6.71 8.21 5.32
N PRO A 189 -5.47 8.12 4.81
CA PRO A 189 -5.13 7.20 3.72
C PRO A 189 -5.34 5.73 4.06
N ILE A 190 -5.12 5.35 5.35
CA ILE A 190 -5.35 3.99 5.84
C ILE A 190 -6.84 3.65 5.76
N SER A 191 -7.73 4.53 6.27
CA SER A 191 -9.18 4.32 6.19
C SER A 191 -9.69 4.24 4.75
N VAL A 192 -9.13 5.07 3.84
CA VAL A 192 -9.45 5.02 2.40
C VAL A 192 -9.04 3.68 1.79
N ALA A 193 -7.85 3.19 2.11
CA ALA A 193 -7.35 1.92 1.59
C ALA A 193 -8.18 0.73 2.10
N LEU A 194 -8.52 0.72 3.38
CA LEU A 194 -9.38 -0.31 3.98
C LEU A 194 -10.79 -0.26 3.38
N GLY A 195 -11.38 0.94 3.21
CA GLY A 195 -12.66 1.12 2.52
C GLY A 195 -12.66 0.71 1.05
N ALA A 196 -11.49 0.70 0.41
CA ALA A 196 -11.28 0.16 -0.94
C ALA A 196 -10.96 -1.35 -0.95
N GLU A 197 -11.11 -2.04 0.18
CA GLU A 197 -10.87 -3.49 0.32
C GLU A 197 -9.42 -3.91 0.04
N ALA A 198 -8.45 -3.05 0.38
CA ALA A 198 -7.04 -3.37 0.24
C ALA A 198 -6.66 -4.61 1.07
N THR A 199 -5.85 -5.49 0.51
CA THR A 199 -5.42 -6.73 1.17
C THR A 199 -4.19 -6.58 2.05
N PHE A 200 -3.39 -5.53 1.80
CA PHE A 200 -2.28 -5.12 2.66
C PHE A 200 -2.31 -3.61 2.88
N VAL A 201 -2.30 -3.20 4.13
CA VAL A 201 -2.26 -1.79 4.52
C VAL A 201 -1.31 -1.63 5.69
N GLY A 202 -0.31 -0.77 5.55
CA GLY A 202 0.67 -0.48 6.59
C GLY A 202 1.01 1.01 6.68
N ARG A 203 1.53 1.42 7.84
CA ARG A 203 2.07 2.77 8.06
C ARG A 203 3.42 2.71 8.76
N ALA A 204 4.34 3.56 8.34
CA ALA A 204 5.65 3.72 8.96
C ALA A 204 6.05 5.21 9.05
N LEU A 205 7.11 5.49 9.81
CA LEU A 205 7.72 6.82 9.91
C LEU A 205 9.07 6.79 9.17
N ASP A 206 9.43 7.89 8.50
CA ASP A 206 10.74 8.07 7.86
C ASP A 206 11.90 7.97 8.88
N SER A 207 11.65 8.36 10.12
CA SER A 207 12.58 8.37 11.24
C SER A 207 12.77 7.01 11.93
N ASP A 208 11.84 6.06 11.74
CA ASP A 208 11.94 4.69 12.27
C ASP A 208 12.35 3.70 11.18
N ARG A 209 13.64 3.64 10.90
CA ARG A 209 14.19 2.76 9.86
C ARG A 209 13.88 1.29 10.10
N LYS A 210 13.83 0.84 11.36
CA LYS A 210 13.59 -0.57 11.70
C LYS A 210 12.16 -0.97 11.33
N SER A 211 11.18 -0.21 11.81
CA SER A 211 9.76 -0.43 11.51
C SER A 211 9.49 -0.27 10.01
N LEU A 212 10.00 0.79 9.38
CA LEU A 212 9.88 1.00 7.93
C LEU A 212 10.40 -0.20 7.13
N THR A 213 11.59 -0.71 7.45
CA THR A 213 12.16 -1.87 6.74
C THR A 213 11.31 -3.12 6.94
N ALA A 214 10.78 -3.36 8.14
CA ALA A 214 9.91 -4.50 8.42
C ALA A 214 8.59 -4.43 7.62
N VAL A 215 7.97 -3.25 7.55
CA VAL A 215 6.75 -3.04 6.75
C VAL A 215 7.02 -3.18 5.25
N LEU A 216 8.16 -2.68 4.76
CA LEU A 216 8.58 -2.86 3.36
C LEU A 216 8.81 -4.33 3.01
N GLN A 217 9.42 -5.11 3.92
CA GLN A 217 9.63 -6.54 3.74
C GLN A 217 8.29 -7.28 3.62
N ALA A 218 7.40 -7.06 4.57
CA ALA A 218 6.07 -7.67 4.55
C ALA A 218 5.25 -7.26 3.30
N ALA A 219 5.36 -5.99 2.87
CA ALA A 219 4.72 -5.52 1.64
C ALA A 219 5.28 -6.20 0.40
N ALA A 220 6.60 -6.45 0.32
CA ALA A 220 7.21 -7.16 -0.80
C ALA A 220 6.76 -8.63 -0.87
N GLU A 221 6.63 -9.28 0.28
CA GLU A 221 6.20 -10.67 0.40
C GLU A 221 4.71 -10.86 0.15
N HIS A 222 3.91 -9.83 0.39
CA HIS A 222 2.46 -9.87 0.15
C HIS A 222 2.15 -10.04 -1.33
N ARG A 223 1.26 -10.98 -1.68
CA ARG A 223 0.75 -11.14 -3.04
C ARG A 223 -0.53 -10.36 -3.24
N GLY A 224 -0.40 -9.25 -3.93
CA GLY A 224 -1.48 -8.31 -4.19
C GLY A 224 -1.03 -6.87 -4.03
N THR A 225 -1.99 -5.96 -3.98
CA THR A 225 -1.70 -4.54 -3.77
C THR A 225 -1.40 -4.29 -2.31
N ALA A 226 -0.14 -3.92 -2.02
CA ALA A 226 0.25 -3.41 -0.72
C ALA A 226 0.28 -1.88 -0.74
N LEU A 227 -0.44 -1.23 0.18
CA LEU A 227 -0.29 0.20 0.46
C LEU A 227 0.54 0.38 1.73
N VAL A 228 1.63 1.12 1.62
CA VAL A 228 2.45 1.56 2.75
C VAL A 228 2.44 3.08 2.78
N GLU A 229 1.75 3.66 3.75
CA GLU A 229 1.83 5.08 4.05
C GLU A 229 3.10 5.35 4.87
N ILE A 230 3.89 6.33 4.44
CA ILE A 230 5.13 6.73 5.10
C ILE A 230 5.02 8.19 5.49
N PHE A 231 4.92 8.48 6.79
CA PHE A 231 5.00 9.84 7.28
C PHE A 231 6.40 10.37 7.07
N GLN A 232 6.50 11.47 6.31
CA GLN A 232 7.74 12.02 5.82
C GLN A 232 7.78 13.52 6.10
N ASP A 233 8.87 14.00 6.68
CA ASP A 233 9.01 15.41 7.01
C ASP A 233 9.43 16.27 5.81
N CYS A 234 8.74 17.40 5.63
CA CYS A 234 9.07 18.40 4.63
C CYS A 234 9.64 19.66 5.31
N PRO A 235 10.98 19.79 5.48
CA PRO A 235 11.60 20.84 6.29
C PRO A 235 11.42 22.25 5.72
N ILE A 236 10.93 22.40 4.51
CA ILE A 236 10.80 23.71 3.84
C ILE A 236 9.37 24.25 3.91
N PHE A 237 8.37 23.41 3.79
CA PHE A 237 6.97 23.86 3.69
C PHE A 237 6.07 23.35 4.80
N ASN A 238 6.52 22.35 5.57
CA ASN A 238 5.79 21.74 6.66
C ASN A 238 6.73 21.14 7.72
N ASP A 239 7.74 21.93 8.09
CA ASP A 239 8.79 21.53 9.03
C ASP A 239 8.23 21.09 10.38
N GLY A 240 8.74 19.98 10.89
CA GLY A 240 8.39 19.48 12.21
C GLY A 240 6.97 18.89 12.33
N SER A 241 6.24 18.70 11.23
CA SER A 241 4.85 18.21 11.27
C SER A 241 4.68 16.87 12.00
N PHE A 242 5.74 16.09 12.10
CA PHE A 242 5.75 14.77 12.75
C PHE A 242 6.74 14.67 13.90
N ASP A 243 7.28 15.78 14.39
CA ASP A 243 8.32 15.78 15.43
C ASP A 243 7.86 15.13 16.72
N VAL A 244 6.57 15.31 17.07
CA VAL A 244 5.94 14.68 18.24
C VAL A 244 5.93 13.15 18.20
N LEU A 245 6.17 12.55 17.01
CA LEU A 245 6.22 11.09 16.82
C LEU A 245 7.64 10.52 16.75
N ARG A 246 8.68 11.37 16.87
CA ARG A 246 10.04 10.94 16.50
C ARG A 246 10.89 10.47 17.66
N LYS A 247 10.84 11.12 18.82
CA LYS A 247 11.77 10.83 19.92
C LYS A 247 11.16 11.08 21.30
N GLY A 248 11.69 10.35 22.29
CA GLY A 248 11.40 10.54 23.71
C GLY A 248 10.08 9.95 24.17
N ASP A 249 9.75 10.21 25.44
CA ASP A 249 8.55 9.67 26.08
C ASP A 249 7.26 10.20 25.45
N GLU A 250 7.29 11.39 24.90
CA GLU A 250 6.16 11.95 24.17
C GLU A 250 5.85 11.13 22.93
N ALA A 251 6.85 10.81 22.10
CA ALA A 251 6.68 9.96 20.93
C ALA A 251 6.22 8.56 21.33
N ALA A 252 6.82 7.98 22.39
CA ALA A 252 6.41 6.68 22.90
C ALA A 252 4.93 6.66 23.32
N SER A 253 4.43 7.76 23.91
CA SER A 253 3.03 7.89 24.35
C SER A 253 2.05 8.18 23.19
N ARG A 254 2.54 8.53 22.01
CA ARG A 254 1.73 8.86 20.83
C ARG A 254 1.71 7.75 19.77
N VAL A 255 2.83 7.05 19.59
CA VAL A 255 2.98 6.01 18.58
C VAL A 255 2.46 4.67 19.13
N ILE A 256 1.49 4.09 18.44
CA ILE A 256 0.88 2.80 18.76
C ILE A 256 1.38 1.77 17.75
N PRO A 257 2.41 0.97 18.07
CA PRO A 257 2.94 -0.04 17.16
C PRO A 257 2.01 -1.26 17.12
N LEU A 258 1.75 -1.77 15.93
CA LEU A 258 0.99 -3.00 15.72
C LEU A 258 1.93 -4.19 15.50
N THR A 259 1.75 -5.25 16.27
CA THR A 259 2.35 -6.56 16.06
C THR A 259 1.25 -7.61 16.03
N HIS A 260 1.13 -8.36 14.94
CA HIS A 260 0.10 -9.39 14.81
C HIS A 260 0.21 -10.44 15.92
N GLY A 261 -0.90 -10.79 16.54
CA GLY A 261 -0.99 -11.74 17.66
C GLY A 261 -0.62 -11.18 19.04
N GLU A 262 -0.17 -9.92 19.13
CA GLU A 262 0.26 -9.30 20.38
C GLU A 262 -0.80 -8.33 20.92
N PRO A 263 -0.94 -8.20 22.26
CA PRO A 263 -1.72 -7.15 22.88
C PRO A 263 -1.18 -5.77 22.50
N ILE A 264 -2.07 -4.85 22.14
CA ILE A 264 -1.67 -3.50 21.75
C ILE A 264 -1.36 -2.67 22.99
N ARG A 265 -0.09 -2.62 23.35
CA ARG A 265 0.46 -1.79 24.44
C ARG A 265 1.55 -0.88 23.89
N PHE A 266 1.63 0.34 24.41
CA PHE A 266 2.57 1.37 23.98
C PHE A 266 2.85 2.37 25.11
N GLY A 267 3.70 3.33 24.84
CA GLY A 267 4.13 4.30 25.84
C GLY A 267 5.47 3.94 26.48
N PRO A 268 5.95 4.75 27.42
CA PRO A 268 7.12 4.43 28.24
C PRO A 268 6.93 3.06 28.92
N ALA A 269 8.02 2.35 29.14
CA ALA A 269 7.96 1.06 29.82
C ALA A 269 7.49 1.21 31.27
N GLY A 270 6.47 0.46 31.65
CA GLY A 270 6.03 0.31 33.03
C GLY A 270 6.90 -0.67 33.83
N ASP A 271 6.49 -0.97 35.04
CA ASP A 271 7.21 -1.88 35.96
C ASP A 271 7.30 -3.32 35.40
N ASP A 272 6.35 -3.72 34.56
CA ASP A 272 6.32 -5.01 33.85
C ASP A 272 7.16 -5.03 32.55
N GLY A 273 7.83 -3.93 32.21
CA GLY A 273 8.63 -3.76 31.02
C GLY A 273 7.81 -3.56 29.75
N LEU A 274 6.48 -3.49 29.84
CA LEU A 274 5.57 -3.24 28.72
C LEU A 274 5.13 -1.77 28.73
N GLY A 275 4.50 -1.32 27.63
CA GLY A 275 4.01 0.07 27.55
C GLY A 275 2.94 0.37 28.60
N THR A 276 2.95 1.59 29.11
CA THR A 276 2.02 2.08 30.16
C THR A 276 0.60 2.33 29.67
N TYR A 277 0.41 2.41 28.35
CA TYR A 277 -0.91 2.57 27.73
C TYR A 277 -1.31 1.31 26.97
N ALA A 278 -2.61 1.11 26.81
CA ALA A 278 -3.18 0.02 26.03
C ALA A 278 -4.35 0.51 25.18
N VAL A 279 -4.56 -0.17 24.04
CA VAL A 279 -5.80 -0.04 23.27
C VAL A 279 -6.82 -1.04 23.83
N VAL A 280 -7.98 -0.54 24.21
CA VAL A 280 -9.08 -1.35 24.75
C VAL A 280 -10.33 -1.20 23.90
N GLN A 281 -11.13 -2.26 23.86
CA GLN A 281 -12.41 -2.25 23.16
C GLN A 281 -13.55 -1.97 24.16
N GLU A 282 -14.40 -1.02 23.79
CA GLU A 282 -15.61 -0.64 24.53
C GLU A 282 -16.81 -0.63 23.58
N GLY A 283 -17.55 -1.72 23.57
CA GLY A 283 -18.57 -1.96 22.55
C GLY A 283 -17.95 -2.06 21.16
N PHE A 284 -18.35 -1.17 20.24
CA PHE A 284 -17.80 -1.09 18.88
C PHE A 284 -16.67 -0.05 18.70
N LYS A 285 -16.24 0.56 19.81
CA LYS A 285 -15.23 1.61 19.78
C LYS A 285 -13.93 1.13 20.39
N LEU A 286 -12.83 1.63 19.87
CA LEU A 286 -11.52 1.52 20.50
C LEU A 286 -11.21 2.84 21.23
N ARG A 287 -10.54 2.73 22.35
CA ARG A 287 -9.97 3.86 23.08
C ARG A 287 -8.62 3.52 23.66
N VAL A 288 -7.86 4.53 23.99
CA VAL A 288 -6.62 4.40 24.74
C VAL A 288 -6.94 4.54 26.22
N ALA A 289 -6.34 3.68 27.03
CA ALA A 289 -6.42 3.70 28.49
C ALA A 289 -5.04 3.43 29.10
N LYS A 290 -4.85 3.75 30.37
CA LYS A 290 -3.70 3.25 31.10
C LYS A 290 -3.83 1.76 31.33
N ALA A 291 -2.75 1.03 31.11
CA ALA A 291 -2.77 -0.43 31.13
C ALA A 291 -3.02 -1.01 32.53
N ASP A 292 -2.64 -0.27 33.59
CA ASP A 292 -2.86 -0.61 35.02
C ASP A 292 -4.29 -0.30 35.49
N GLU A 293 -5.06 0.47 34.74
CA GLU A 293 -6.45 0.84 35.09
C GLU A 293 -7.50 -0.08 34.41
N VAL A 294 -7.06 -1.06 33.58
CA VAL A 294 -7.96 -1.94 32.82
C VAL A 294 -7.62 -3.40 33.03
N ASP A 295 -8.63 -4.27 32.89
CA ASP A 295 -8.42 -5.72 32.91
C ASP A 295 -7.63 -6.14 31.65
N ALA A 296 -6.64 -7.01 31.81
CA ALA A 296 -5.82 -7.49 30.71
C ALA A 296 -6.65 -8.16 29.59
N THR A 297 -7.81 -8.71 29.90
CA THR A 297 -8.74 -9.31 28.95
C THR A 297 -9.46 -8.29 28.07
N GLN A 298 -9.45 -7.01 28.46
CA GLN A 298 -10.03 -5.91 27.68
C GLN A 298 -9.03 -5.32 26.67
N ILE A 299 -7.74 -5.64 26.82
CA ILE A 299 -6.70 -5.15 25.92
C ILE A 299 -6.85 -5.87 24.59
N VAL A 300 -6.95 -5.08 23.52
CA VAL A 300 -7.09 -5.60 22.16
C VAL A 300 -5.83 -6.32 21.73
N VAL A 301 -5.97 -7.57 21.30
CA VAL A 301 -4.92 -8.31 20.59
C VAL A 301 -5.04 -7.98 19.11
N HIS A 302 -3.94 -7.54 18.52
CA HIS A 302 -3.96 -7.17 17.10
C HIS A 302 -4.08 -8.39 16.18
N ASP A 303 -5.10 -8.37 15.33
CA ASP A 303 -5.24 -9.34 14.23
C ASP A 303 -5.25 -8.62 12.88
N ALA A 304 -4.18 -8.80 12.13
CA ALA A 304 -4.05 -8.20 10.80
C ALA A 304 -5.01 -8.80 9.75
N ALA A 305 -5.72 -9.89 10.06
CA ALA A 305 -6.75 -10.45 9.20
C ALA A 305 -8.14 -9.84 9.47
N ASP A 306 -8.35 -9.25 10.63
CA ASP A 306 -9.62 -8.63 11.01
C ASP A 306 -9.78 -7.25 10.35
N HIS A 307 -10.78 -7.13 9.46
CA HIS A 307 -11.04 -5.89 8.71
C HIS A 307 -11.67 -4.80 9.59
N GLU A 308 -12.60 -5.18 10.44
CA GLU A 308 -13.31 -4.29 11.34
C GLU A 308 -12.35 -3.69 12.37
N LEU A 309 -11.48 -4.53 12.94
CA LEU A 309 -10.42 -4.09 13.84
C LEU A 309 -9.44 -3.15 13.13
N ALA A 310 -8.98 -3.49 11.93
CA ALA A 310 -8.08 -2.65 11.15
C ALA A 310 -8.69 -1.26 10.87
N PHE A 311 -9.99 -1.22 10.51
CA PHE A 311 -10.70 0.04 10.28
C PHE A 311 -10.85 0.85 11.57
N ALA A 312 -11.22 0.22 12.69
CA ALA A 312 -11.31 0.88 13.98
C ALA A 312 -9.95 1.44 14.43
N LEU A 313 -8.86 0.68 14.27
CA LEU A 313 -7.49 1.14 14.53
C LEU A 313 -7.09 2.33 13.66
N SER A 314 -7.51 2.37 12.39
CA SER A 314 -7.22 3.51 11.52
C SER A 314 -7.85 4.82 12.01
N ARG A 315 -8.92 4.73 12.81
CA ARG A 315 -9.64 5.89 13.35
C ARG A 315 -9.10 6.38 14.70
N LEU A 316 -8.18 5.65 15.31
CA LEU A 316 -7.43 6.14 16.48
C LEU A 316 -6.39 7.20 16.13
N SER A 317 -5.95 7.25 14.87
CA SER A 317 -5.05 8.30 14.39
C SER A 317 -5.86 9.55 14.07
N ASP A 318 -5.51 10.65 14.70
CA ASP A 318 -6.13 11.96 14.52
C ASP A 318 -5.21 12.94 13.76
N GLN A 319 -5.75 14.08 13.37
CA GLN A 319 -4.97 15.10 12.68
C GLN A 319 -3.96 15.82 13.60
N ASP A 320 -4.19 15.82 14.90
CA ASP A 320 -3.31 16.44 15.92
C ASP A 320 -2.19 15.49 16.36
N LEU A 321 -2.18 14.26 15.84
CA LEU A 321 -1.19 13.22 16.17
C LEU A 321 -1.13 12.89 17.68
N THR A 322 -2.24 13.06 18.41
CA THR A 322 -2.34 12.63 19.80
C THR A 322 -2.10 11.15 19.92
N HIS A 323 -2.65 10.36 18.98
CA HIS A 323 -2.33 8.97 18.80
C HIS A 323 -2.09 8.68 17.34
N THR A 324 -1.07 7.86 17.04
CA THR A 324 -0.71 7.46 15.68
C THR A 324 -0.40 5.98 15.65
N VAL A 325 -1.29 5.23 15.02
CA VAL A 325 -1.10 3.78 14.84
C VAL A 325 -0.12 3.53 13.70
N THR A 326 0.90 2.70 13.93
CA THR A 326 1.94 2.31 12.97
C THR A 326 2.06 0.79 12.88
N GLY A 327 2.73 0.29 11.84
CA GLY A 327 2.84 -1.14 11.56
C GLY A 327 1.85 -1.60 10.50
N ILE A 328 1.48 -2.86 10.53
CA ILE A 328 0.62 -3.50 9.54
C ILE A 328 -0.80 -3.59 10.09
N PHE A 329 -1.72 -2.82 9.53
CA PHE A 329 -3.14 -2.84 9.89
C PHE A 329 -3.87 -4.06 9.35
N ARG A 330 -3.55 -4.42 8.10
CA ARG A 330 -4.20 -5.53 7.38
C ARG A 330 -3.18 -6.28 6.54
N ASN A 331 -3.26 -7.61 6.56
CA ASN A 331 -2.51 -8.50 5.68
C ASN A 331 -3.29 -9.79 5.47
N VAL A 332 -3.95 -9.92 4.32
CA VAL A 332 -4.80 -11.07 3.99
C VAL A 332 -4.58 -11.54 2.56
N ASP A 333 -4.64 -12.82 2.34
CA ASP A 333 -4.56 -13.41 1.02
C ASP A 333 -5.88 -13.26 0.25
N ARG A 334 -5.77 -12.81 -0.99
CA ARG A 334 -6.86 -12.75 -1.95
C ARG A 334 -6.29 -12.89 -3.36
N THR A 335 -6.97 -13.65 -4.24
CA THR A 335 -6.57 -13.78 -5.65
C THR A 335 -6.35 -12.40 -6.28
N THR A 336 -5.22 -12.24 -6.96
CA THR A 336 -4.89 -10.99 -7.65
C THR A 336 -5.62 -10.89 -8.98
N TYR A 337 -5.94 -9.66 -9.39
CA TYR A 337 -6.55 -9.41 -10.71
C TYR A 337 -5.70 -9.91 -11.87
N ASP A 338 -4.40 -9.69 -11.79
CA ASP A 338 -3.45 -10.06 -12.84
C ASP A 338 -3.30 -11.59 -12.97
N ASP A 339 -3.34 -12.36 -11.88
CA ASP A 339 -3.36 -13.81 -11.93
C ASP A 339 -4.69 -14.34 -12.51
N ALA A 340 -5.81 -13.79 -12.05
CA ALA A 340 -7.12 -14.16 -12.57
C ALA A 340 -7.26 -13.85 -14.06
N ALA A 341 -6.78 -12.68 -14.50
CA ALA A 341 -6.80 -12.31 -15.92
C ALA A 341 -5.92 -13.23 -16.79
N ARG A 342 -4.73 -13.59 -16.30
CA ARG A 342 -3.86 -14.55 -16.99
C ARG A 342 -4.48 -15.94 -17.08
N ALA A 343 -5.12 -16.42 -16.01
CA ALA A 343 -5.84 -17.70 -16.02
C ALA A 343 -6.97 -17.71 -17.03
N GLN A 344 -7.79 -16.66 -17.11
CA GLN A 344 -8.85 -16.52 -18.12
C GLN A 344 -8.30 -16.54 -19.55
N LEU A 345 -7.19 -15.83 -19.79
CA LEU A 345 -6.54 -15.82 -21.11
C LEU A 345 -6.03 -17.21 -21.49
N GLN A 346 -5.44 -17.94 -20.55
CA GLN A 346 -4.97 -19.31 -20.78
C GLN A 346 -6.13 -20.26 -21.08
N GLU A 347 -7.21 -20.17 -20.33
CA GLU A 347 -8.41 -20.98 -20.58
C GLU A 347 -9.01 -20.67 -21.96
N ALA A 348 -9.10 -19.40 -22.33
CA ALA A 348 -9.57 -18.99 -23.65
C ALA A 348 -8.70 -19.56 -24.79
N ARG A 349 -7.37 -19.59 -24.61
CA ARG A 349 -6.44 -20.20 -25.57
C ARG A 349 -6.67 -21.70 -25.72
N VAL A 350 -6.80 -22.42 -24.61
CA VAL A 350 -7.08 -23.87 -24.62
C VAL A 350 -8.39 -24.16 -25.33
N ARG A 351 -9.45 -23.42 -25.01
CA ARG A 351 -10.76 -23.55 -25.67
C ARG A 351 -10.71 -23.25 -27.18
N ALA A 352 -9.92 -22.25 -27.58
CA ALA A 352 -9.73 -21.90 -28.99
C ALA A 352 -8.99 -23.03 -29.75
N GLN A 353 -7.95 -23.59 -29.14
CA GLN A 353 -7.18 -24.70 -29.71
C GLN A 353 -8.05 -25.95 -29.91
N SER A 354 -8.90 -26.30 -28.94
CA SER A 354 -9.82 -27.45 -29.03
C SER A 354 -10.86 -27.31 -30.14
N LYS A 355 -11.14 -26.09 -30.60
CA LYS A 355 -12.05 -25.75 -31.69
C LYS A 355 -11.36 -25.55 -33.05
N GLY A 356 -10.12 -26.01 -33.21
CA GLY A 356 -9.33 -25.85 -34.46
C GLY A 356 -8.46 -24.62 -34.55
N GLY A 357 -8.27 -23.93 -33.42
CA GLY A 357 -7.45 -22.73 -33.32
C GLY A 357 -8.18 -21.43 -33.72
N ALA A 358 -7.60 -20.30 -33.34
CA ALA A 358 -8.09 -18.99 -33.76
C ALA A 358 -7.67 -18.71 -35.21
N ASN A 359 -8.64 -18.53 -36.09
CA ASN A 359 -8.36 -18.10 -37.48
C ASN A 359 -8.46 -16.57 -37.54
N LEU A 360 -7.32 -15.90 -37.60
CA LEU A 360 -7.25 -14.44 -37.68
C LEU A 360 -8.05 -13.91 -38.88
N GLN A 361 -8.00 -14.60 -40.02
CA GLN A 361 -8.73 -14.19 -41.22
C GLN A 361 -10.25 -14.26 -41.02
N ALA A 362 -10.74 -15.30 -40.31
CA ALA A 362 -12.17 -15.42 -39.99
C ALA A 362 -12.60 -14.34 -38.98
N LEU A 363 -11.71 -13.96 -38.06
CA LEU A 363 -11.97 -12.88 -37.10
C LEU A 363 -12.04 -11.52 -37.78
N LEU A 364 -11.13 -11.25 -38.73
CA LEU A 364 -11.10 -10.01 -39.51
C LEU A 364 -12.29 -9.87 -40.45
N ASN A 365 -12.67 -10.98 -41.07
CA ASN A 365 -13.81 -11.01 -42.00
C ASN A 365 -15.17 -10.89 -41.26
N GLY A 366 -15.23 -11.31 -40.02
CA GLY A 366 -16.50 -11.36 -39.25
C GLY A 366 -17.43 -12.48 -39.76
N ARG A 367 -18.74 -12.33 -39.48
CA ARG A 367 -19.76 -13.32 -39.88
C ARG A 367 -20.42 -13.00 -41.21
N ASP A 368 -20.40 -11.73 -41.61
CA ASP A 368 -21.07 -11.20 -42.79
C ASP A 368 -20.04 -10.98 -43.89
N THR A 369 -19.59 -12.08 -44.49
CA THR A 369 -18.65 -12.05 -45.62
C THR A 369 -19.34 -12.44 -46.91
N TRP A 370 -18.90 -11.83 -48.01
CA TRP A 370 -19.26 -12.22 -49.38
C TRP A 370 -18.01 -12.45 -50.22
N THR A 371 -18.13 -13.33 -51.18
CA THR A 371 -17.06 -13.56 -52.14
C THR A 371 -17.29 -12.72 -53.39
N VAL A 372 -16.30 -11.93 -53.77
CA VAL A 372 -16.31 -11.25 -55.08
C VAL A 372 -15.77 -12.23 -56.10
N VAL A 373 -16.63 -12.65 -57.05
CA VAL A 373 -16.23 -13.47 -58.19
C VAL A 373 -15.87 -12.48 -59.32
N GLY A 374 -14.58 -12.49 -59.74
CA GLY A 374 -14.09 -11.71 -60.81
C GLY A 374 -14.42 -12.29 -62.20
#